data_fda4de44198cf2a423d1e38a9fd9fdba
#
_entry.id   fda4de44198cf2a423d1e38a9fd9fdba
#
_cell.length_a   1.000
_cell.length_b   1.000
_cell.length_c   1.000
_cell.angle_alpha   90.00
_cell.angle_beta   90.00
_cell.angle_gamma   90.00
#
_symmetry.space_group_name_H-M   'P 1'
#
loop_
_entity.id
_entity.type
_entity.pdbx_description
1 polymer ?
#
loop_
_entity_poly.entity_id
_entity_poly.type
_entity_poly.pdbx_seq_one_letter_code
_entity_poly.pdbx_strand_id
1 'polypeptide(L)'
;DPKNLEVARGMGLTRTRCLFLVELPIAAPFIMAGIRIAAVASVGTMTIAAFAGAKGLGWFINLGLNSLNVEMILLGTVPVSLLALLFDFIFAKLEQAVTSEGLLPNEQIQNLPKKVIRRRQVIAVGVCITLVVVAIGGNLVNKKSDKHLTVGASNFTEVYIVGNIYKELIEAKTDIQVDTTFGLASTSLEMTAMENGDIDMVVDYSGQVYLSVLGLPLNTNTDEVYEILSEKMRDDYNISVSAPLGYNNTYAMSVRPEIAEQYQLETLTDLMAVAPELRLGCTADFTQREDALPRLESTFHTKFGEVNALDVAVRYIAIDSGQVDVIDAFATDALLSKFDLVQLEDDASFFPPYYAVNFIRQECLDEYPELEEVLALLDGRISNEAMAAMNAEVDLEGRDAADVAHDFLVEEGLI
;
A
#
# COMPACT_ATOMS: atom_id res chain seq x y z
N ASP A 1 -5.62 -46.80 -2.24
CA ASP A 1 -6.38 -48.01 -1.86
C ASP A 1 -5.43 -48.95 -1.13
N PRO A 2 -5.74 -49.43 0.09
CA PRO A 2 -4.91 -50.38 0.85
C PRO A 2 -4.56 -51.64 0.06
N LYS A 3 -5.44 -52.10 -0.83
CA LYS A 3 -5.25 -53.27 -1.68
C LYS A 3 -4.02 -53.14 -2.61
N ASN A 4 -3.75 -51.96 -3.16
CA ASN A 4 -2.59 -51.76 -4.03
C ASN A 4 -1.28 -51.89 -3.24
N LEU A 5 -1.28 -51.52 -1.97
CA LEU A 5 -0.14 -51.66 -1.07
C LEU A 5 0.11 -53.11 -0.66
N GLU A 6 -0.96 -53.88 -0.42
CA GLU A 6 -0.86 -55.33 -0.09
C GLU A 6 -0.29 -56.11 -1.27
N VAL A 7 -0.77 -55.81 -2.49
CA VAL A 7 -0.22 -56.45 -3.70
C VAL A 7 1.25 -56.11 -3.89
N ALA A 8 1.63 -54.84 -3.74
CA ALA A 8 3.01 -54.38 -3.89
C ALA A 8 3.94 -55.06 -2.84
N ARG A 9 3.49 -55.21 -1.59
CA ARG A 9 4.23 -55.91 -0.55
C ARG A 9 4.29 -57.40 -0.82
N GLY A 10 3.19 -58.01 -1.32
CA GLY A 10 3.17 -59.41 -1.73
C GLY A 10 4.16 -59.72 -2.86
N MET A 11 4.47 -58.72 -3.73
CA MET A 11 5.50 -58.77 -4.77
C MET A 11 6.93 -58.57 -4.22
N GLY A 12 7.13 -58.41 -2.91
CA GLY A 12 8.44 -58.26 -2.29
C GLY A 12 9.04 -56.86 -2.33
N LEU A 13 8.23 -55.84 -2.58
CA LEU A 13 8.72 -54.44 -2.59
C LEU A 13 8.98 -53.97 -1.15
N THR A 14 10.15 -53.36 -0.93
CA THR A 14 10.47 -52.69 0.34
C THR A 14 9.60 -51.46 0.53
N ARG A 15 9.43 -51.00 1.78
CA ARG A 15 8.59 -49.83 2.12
C ARG A 15 8.95 -48.60 1.30
N THR A 16 10.24 -48.34 1.11
CA THR A 16 10.73 -47.18 0.29
C THR A 16 10.39 -47.36 -1.19
N ARG A 17 10.51 -48.59 -1.73
CA ARG A 17 10.13 -48.86 -3.12
C ARG A 17 8.63 -48.79 -3.33
N CYS A 18 7.81 -49.24 -2.37
CA CYS A 18 6.35 -49.03 -2.41
C CYS A 18 5.99 -47.56 -2.48
N LEU A 19 6.64 -46.69 -1.69
CA LEU A 19 6.39 -45.26 -1.70
C LEU A 19 6.68 -44.64 -3.07
N PHE A 20 7.87 -44.86 -3.63
CA PHE A 20 8.28 -44.21 -4.87
C PHE A 20 7.70 -44.83 -6.14
N LEU A 21 7.42 -46.12 -6.18
CA LEU A 21 6.96 -46.85 -7.37
C LEU A 21 5.44 -47.05 -7.43
N VAL A 22 4.74 -46.93 -6.29
CA VAL A 22 3.30 -47.19 -6.23
C VAL A 22 2.53 -46.01 -5.64
N GLU A 23 2.87 -45.61 -4.40
CA GLU A 23 2.07 -44.61 -3.68
C GLU A 23 2.20 -43.22 -4.32
N LEU A 24 3.44 -42.76 -4.55
CA LEU A 24 3.71 -41.44 -5.11
C LEU A 24 3.16 -41.27 -6.54
N PRO A 25 3.34 -42.21 -7.47
CA PRO A 25 2.74 -42.09 -8.82
C PRO A 25 1.21 -42.10 -8.81
N ILE A 26 0.56 -42.82 -7.89
CA ILE A 26 -0.90 -42.79 -7.75
C ILE A 26 -1.39 -41.50 -7.12
N ALA A 27 -0.64 -40.94 -6.17
CA ALA A 27 -0.97 -39.68 -5.51
C ALA A 27 -0.63 -38.43 -6.36
N ALA A 28 0.29 -38.58 -7.31
CA ALA A 28 0.81 -37.44 -8.09
C ALA A 28 -0.27 -36.57 -8.77
N PRO A 29 -1.35 -37.11 -9.38
CA PRO A 29 -2.41 -36.27 -9.96
C PRO A 29 -3.12 -35.42 -8.90
N PHE A 30 -3.40 -35.99 -7.72
CA PHE A 30 -4.07 -35.28 -6.64
C PHE A 30 -3.18 -34.19 -6.03
N ILE A 31 -1.88 -34.47 -5.89
CA ILE A 31 -0.88 -33.50 -5.45
C ILE A 31 -0.81 -32.34 -6.44
N MET A 32 -0.72 -32.64 -7.73
CA MET A 32 -0.65 -31.62 -8.79
C MET A 32 -1.93 -30.79 -8.90
N ALA A 33 -3.11 -31.40 -8.73
CA ALA A 33 -4.37 -30.67 -8.67
C ALA A 33 -4.39 -29.70 -7.47
N GLY A 34 -3.90 -30.13 -6.29
CA GLY A 34 -3.76 -29.25 -5.13
C GLY A 34 -2.79 -28.09 -5.37
N ILE A 35 -1.63 -28.36 -5.96
CA ILE A 35 -0.64 -27.32 -6.34
C ILE A 35 -1.24 -26.34 -7.33
N ARG A 36 -1.98 -26.79 -8.33
CA ARG A 36 -2.66 -25.96 -9.31
C ARG A 36 -3.64 -25.00 -8.66
N ILE A 37 -4.51 -25.52 -7.78
CA ILE A 37 -5.50 -24.71 -7.04
C ILE A 37 -4.77 -23.68 -6.17
N ALA A 38 -3.74 -24.08 -5.44
CA ALA A 38 -2.94 -23.19 -4.60
C ALA A 38 -2.25 -22.09 -5.43
N ALA A 39 -1.67 -22.42 -6.58
CA ALA A 39 -1.00 -21.46 -7.45
C ALA A 39 -1.96 -20.40 -7.99
N VAL A 40 -3.14 -20.80 -8.47
CA VAL A 40 -4.16 -19.86 -8.97
C VAL A 40 -4.72 -19.01 -7.82
N ALA A 41 -5.01 -19.61 -6.67
CA ALA A 41 -5.47 -18.89 -5.49
C ALA A 41 -4.44 -17.87 -5.00
N SER A 42 -3.13 -18.20 -5.07
CA SER A 42 -2.04 -17.28 -4.68
C SER A 42 -2.03 -16.00 -5.54
N VAL A 43 -2.34 -16.08 -6.84
CA VAL A 43 -2.44 -14.88 -7.69
C VAL A 43 -3.56 -13.95 -7.17
N GLY A 44 -4.72 -14.50 -6.83
CA GLY A 44 -5.81 -13.73 -6.24
C GLY A 44 -5.44 -13.12 -4.88
N THR A 45 -4.83 -13.91 -4.00
CA THR A 45 -4.39 -13.45 -2.67
C THR A 45 -3.34 -12.35 -2.78
N MET A 46 -2.37 -12.47 -3.70
CA MET A 46 -1.37 -11.41 -3.93
C MET A 46 -1.97 -10.14 -4.50
N THR A 47 -3.06 -10.24 -5.28
CA THR A 47 -3.79 -9.06 -5.75
C THR A 47 -4.46 -8.33 -4.58
N ILE A 48 -5.06 -9.09 -3.64
CA ILE A 48 -5.66 -8.54 -2.42
C ILE A 48 -4.59 -7.98 -1.48
N ALA A 49 -3.41 -8.61 -1.40
CA ALA A 49 -2.30 -8.14 -0.58
C ALA A 49 -1.80 -6.74 -0.97
N ALA A 50 -2.09 -6.27 -2.20
CA ALA A 50 -1.79 -4.90 -2.61
C ALA A 50 -2.59 -3.85 -1.81
N PHE A 51 -3.78 -4.20 -1.30
CA PHE A 51 -4.53 -3.33 -0.36
C PHE A 51 -3.90 -3.28 1.04
N ALA A 52 -3.01 -4.22 1.33
CA ALA A 52 -2.17 -4.24 2.54
C ALA A 52 -0.72 -3.80 2.25
N GLY A 53 -0.48 -3.09 1.14
CA GLY A 53 0.80 -2.49 0.81
C GLY A 53 1.75 -3.34 -0.03
N ALA A 54 1.36 -4.55 -0.48
CA ALA A 54 2.23 -5.33 -1.34
C ALA A 54 2.36 -4.72 -2.74
N LYS A 55 3.61 -4.53 -3.22
CA LYS A 55 3.88 -4.09 -4.60
C LYS A 55 3.52 -5.18 -5.61
N GLY A 56 3.03 -4.78 -6.78
CA GLY A 56 2.69 -5.69 -7.88
C GLY A 56 1.52 -5.18 -8.72
N LEU A 57 0.97 -6.03 -9.57
CA LEU A 57 -0.15 -5.64 -10.46
C LEU A 57 -1.41 -5.22 -9.70
N GLY A 58 -1.63 -5.73 -8.49
CA GLY A 58 -2.73 -5.32 -7.61
C GLY A 58 -2.62 -3.88 -7.13
N TRP A 59 -1.40 -3.34 -7.05
CA TRP A 59 -1.17 -1.94 -6.68
C TRP A 59 -1.82 -0.96 -7.67
N PHE A 60 -1.75 -1.23 -8.99
CA PHE A 60 -2.43 -0.42 -10.01
C PHE A 60 -3.96 -0.44 -9.84
N ILE A 61 -4.53 -1.56 -9.38
CA ILE A 61 -5.97 -1.66 -9.10
C ILE A 61 -6.32 -0.77 -7.91
N ASN A 62 -5.54 -0.85 -6.82
CA ASN A 62 -5.76 -0.05 -5.61
C ASN A 62 -5.61 1.46 -5.92
N LEU A 63 -4.52 1.85 -6.58
CA LEU A 63 -4.29 3.24 -6.99
C LEU A 63 -5.42 3.76 -7.89
N GLY A 64 -5.82 2.97 -8.89
CA GLY A 64 -6.90 3.34 -9.80
C GLY A 64 -8.27 3.46 -9.12
N LEU A 65 -8.54 2.68 -8.07
CA LEU A 65 -9.75 2.81 -7.25
C LEU A 65 -9.73 4.10 -6.43
N ASN A 66 -8.60 4.43 -5.81
CA ASN A 66 -8.46 5.64 -4.98
C ASN A 66 -8.51 6.93 -5.81
N SER A 67 -7.95 6.92 -7.03
CA SER A 67 -7.93 8.07 -7.94
C SER A 67 -9.13 8.13 -8.91
N LEU A 68 -10.07 7.18 -8.83
CA LEU A 68 -11.20 7.05 -9.78
C LEU A 68 -10.73 6.95 -11.25
N ASN A 69 -9.60 6.30 -11.47
CA ASN A 69 -8.98 6.13 -12.79
C ASN A 69 -9.22 4.71 -13.33
N VAL A 70 -10.18 4.59 -14.26
CA VAL A 70 -10.57 3.31 -14.87
C VAL A 70 -9.43 2.69 -15.70
N GLU A 71 -8.57 3.49 -16.31
CA GLU A 71 -7.45 3.00 -17.10
C GLU A 71 -6.43 2.28 -16.24
N MET A 72 -6.11 2.82 -15.05
CA MET A 72 -5.24 2.16 -14.06
C MET A 72 -5.85 0.86 -13.52
N ILE A 73 -7.16 0.85 -13.23
CA ILE A 73 -7.86 -0.38 -12.81
C ILE A 73 -7.72 -1.46 -13.88
N LEU A 74 -7.91 -1.12 -15.15
CA LEU A 74 -7.76 -2.05 -16.26
C LEU A 74 -6.31 -2.49 -16.46
N LEU A 75 -5.35 -1.58 -16.30
CA LEU A 75 -3.92 -1.86 -16.38
C LEU A 75 -3.47 -2.90 -15.34
N GLY A 76 -4.06 -2.91 -14.16
CA GLY A 76 -3.83 -3.94 -13.15
C GLY A 76 -4.64 -5.22 -13.38
N THR A 77 -5.95 -5.11 -13.64
CA THR A 77 -6.88 -6.24 -13.67
C THR A 77 -6.64 -7.18 -14.88
N VAL A 78 -6.38 -6.63 -16.07
CA VAL A 78 -6.18 -7.44 -17.29
C VAL A 78 -4.92 -8.30 -17.17
N PRO A 79 -3.72 -7.78 -16.83
CA PRO A 79 -2.53 -8.61 -16.65
C PRO A 79 -2.66 -9.65 -15.53
N VAL A 80 -3.31 -9.31 -14.38
CA VAL A 80 -3.56 -10.27 -13.29
C VAL A 80 -4.41 -11.44 -13.79
N SER A 81 -5.48 -11.15 -14.51
CA SER A 81 -6.38 -12.18 -15.07
C SER A 81 -5.64 -13.08 -16.09
N LEU A 82 -4.83 -12.49 -16.96
CA LEU A 82 -4.01 -13.24 -17.90
C LEU A 82 -2.96 -14.10 -17.20
N LEU A 83 -2.34 -13.60 -16.14
CA LEU A 83 -1.38 -14.33 -15.33
C LEU A 83 -2.03 -15.54 -14.64
N ALA A 84 -3.22 -15.38 -14.07
CA ALA A 84 -3.99 -16.47 -13.44
C ALA A 84 -4.33 -17.56 -14.47
N LEU A 85 -4.81 -17.18 -15.65
CA LEU A 85 -5.10 -18.12 -16.76
C LEU A 85 -3.82 -18.82 -17.26
N LEU A 86 -2.71 -18.11 -17.31
CA LEU A 86 -1.42 -18.68 -17.71
C LEU A 86 -0.95 -19.74 -16.70
N PHE A 87 -1.01 -19.43 -15.42
CA PHE A 87 -0.69 -20.41 -14.36
C PHE A 87 -1.61 -21.63 -14.41
N ASP A 88 -2.92 -21.41 -14.53
CA ASP A 88 -3.89 -22.50 -14.67
C ASP A 88 -3.52 -23.42 -15.85
N PHE A 89 -3.23 -22.84 -17.00
CA PHE A 89 -2.84 -23.57 -18.20
C PHE A 89 -1.52 -24.34 -18.00
N ILE A 90 -0.49 -23.70 -17.43
CA ILE A 90 0.82 -24.35 -17.19
C ILE A 90 0.65 -25.52 -16.24
N PHE A 91 0.00 -25.32 -15.10
CA PHE A 91 -0.18 -26.38 -14.10
C PHE A 91 -1.09 -27.50 -14.60
N ALA A 92 -2.12 -27.21 -15.42
CA ALA A 92 -2.93 -28.23 -16.07
C ALA A 92 -2.10 -29.10 -17.02
N LYS A 93 -1.14 -28.52 -17.76
CA LYS A 93 -0.21 -29.30 -18.61
C LYS A 93 0.79 -30.12 -17.81
N LEU A 94 1.28 -29.58 -16.69
CA LEU A 94 2.16 -30.30 -15.76
C LEU A 94 1.42 -31.51 -15.12
N GLU A 95 0.19 -31.29 -14.67
CA GLU A 95 -0.67 -32.34 -14.11
C GLU A 95 -0.84 -33.51 -15.11
N GLN A 96 -1.18 -33.18 -16.38
CA GLN A 96 -1.29 -34.17 -17.45
C GLN A 96 0.03 -34.92 -17.74
N ALA A 97 1.18 -34.23 -17.60
CA ALA A 97 2.49 -34.81 -17.88
C ALA A 97 2.97 -35.75 -16.75
N VAL A 98 2.59 -35.48 -15.52
CA VAL A 98 2.97 -36.27 -14.31
C VAL A 98 1.99 -37.44 -14.06
N THR A 99 0.76 -37.37 -14.59
CA THR A 99 -0.24 -38.43 -14.41
C THR A 99 0.18 -39.70 -15.16
N SER A 100 0.24 -40.83 -14.42
CA SER A 100 0.60 -42.12 -15.00
C SER A 100 -0.45 -42.62 -15.99
N GLU A 101 -0.01 -43.29 -17.08
CA GLU A 101 -0.89 -43.81 -18.16
C GLU A 101 -2.07 -44.64 -17.61
N GLY A 102 -1.86 -45.45 -16.59
CA GLY A 102 -2.89 -46.29 -15.98
C GLY A 102 -3.99 -45.57 -15.21
N LEU A 103 -3.85 -44.26 -14.98
CA LEU A 103 -4.82 -43.38 -14.32
C LEU A 103 -5.54 -42.45 -15.26
N LEU A 104 -5.14 -42.43 -16.56
CA LEU A 104 -5.80 -41.61 -17.59
C LEU A 104 -7.11 -42.30 -18.05
N PRO A 105 -8.17 -41.52 -18.39
CA PRO A 105 -9.36 -42.08 -19.02
C PRO A 105 -9.04 -42.83 -20.29
N ASN A 106 -9.68 -43.96 -20.53
CA ASN A 106 -9.40 -44.93 -21.59
C ASN A 106 -9.30 -44.33 -23.01
N GLU A 107 -9.96 -43.24 -23.30
CA GLU A 107 -9.95 -42.55 -24.61
C GLU A 107 -8.62 -41.83 -24.93
N GLN A 108 -7.84 -41.50 -23.92
CA GLN A 108 -6.56 -40.77 -24.07
C GLN A 108 -5.32 -41.69 -24.15
N ILE A 109 -5.47 -42.97 -23.83
CA ILE A 109 -4.33 -43.91 -23.69
C ILE A 109 -3.88 -44.50 -25.03
N GLN A 110 -4.73 -44.54 -26.04
CA GLN A 110 -4.56 -45.49 -27.16
C GLN A 110 -3.45 -45.17 -28.14
N ASN A 111 -2.77 -44.03 -28.19
CA ASN A 111 -1.85 -43.76 -29.33
C ASN A 111 -0.62 -42.86 -29.07
N LEU A 112 -0.08 -42.74 -27.86
CA LEU A 112 1.14 -41.96 -27.65
C LEU A 112 2.40 -42.85 -27.60
N PRO A 113 3.38 -42.70 -28.51
CA PRO A 113 4.63 -43.46 -28.46
C PRO A 113 5.42 -43.11 -27.17
N LYS A 114 6.00 -44.12 -26.52
CA LYS A 114 6.76 -43.98 -25.24
C LYS A 114 7.82 -42.87 -25.29
N LYS A 115 8.37 -42.55 -26.47
CA LYS A 115 9.29 -41.42 -26.67
C LYS A 115 8.64 -40.05 -26.40
N VAL A 116 7.37 -39.87 -26.76
CA VAL A 116 6.64 -38.61 -26.57
C VAL A 116 6.34 -38.37 -25.08
N ILE A 117 5.98 -39.42 -24.36
CA ILE A 117 5.70 -39.40 -22.90
C ILE A 117 6.96 -39.02 -22.12
N ARG A 118 8.09 -39.71 -22.43
CA ARG A 118 9.38 -39.39 -21.79
C ARG A 118 9.84 -37.97 -22.08
N ARG A 119 9.61 -37.48 -23.32
CA ARG A 119 9.91 -36.07 -23.69
C ARG A 119 9.04 -35.07 -22.90
N ARG A 120 7.75 -35.35 -22.72
CA ARG A 120 6.85 -34.49 -21.91
C ARG A 120 7.27 -34.45 -20.45
N GLN A 121 7.62 -35.59 -19.85
CA GLN A 121 8.11 -35.65 -18.46
C GLN A 121 9.43 -34.89 -18.29
N VAL A 122 10.37 -35.01 -19.22
CA VAL A 122 11.64 -34.28 -19.16
C VAL A 122 11.41 -32.77 -19.32
N ILE A 123 10.49 -32.35 -20.19
CA ILE A 123 10.12 -30.93 -20.33
C ILE A 123 9.46 -30.42 -19.06
N ALA A 124 8.54 -31.16 -18.45
CA ALA A 124 7.86 -30.76 -17.19
C ALA A 124 8.87 -30.59 -16.04
N VAL A 125 9.79 -31.56 -15.87
CA VAL A 125 10.86 -31.47 -14.88
C VAL A 125 11.80 -30.30 -15.18
N GLY A 126 12.14 -30.07 -16.44
CA GLY A 126 12.96 -28.93 -16.88
C GLY A 126 12.31 -27.58 -16.54
N VAL A 127 11.01 -27.42 -16.79
CA VAL A 127 10.27 -26.21 -16.46
C VAL A 127 10.22 -25.99 -14.94
N CYS A 128 9.97 -27.03 -14.14
CA CYS A 128 10.00 -26.93 -12.68
C CYS A 128 11.38 -26.51 -12.17
N ILE A 129 12.47 -27.10 -12.69
CA ILE A 129 13.85 -26.73 -12.31
C ILE A 129 14.13 -25.27 -12.71
N THR A 130 13.71 -24.83 -13.90
CA THR A 130 13.92 -23.45 -14.36
C THR A 130 13.18 -22.46 -13.47
N LEU A 131 11.94 -22.74 -13.08
CA LEU A 131 11.18 -21.89 -12.15
C LEU A 131 11.83 -21.79 -10.76
N VAL A 132 12.35 -22.90 -10.26
CA VAL A 132 13.10 -22.93 -8.97
C VAL A 132 14.41 -22.14 -9.08
N VAL A 133 15.15 -22.29 -10.19
CA VAL A 133 16.41 -21.59 -10.42
C VAL A 133 16.18 -20.07 -10.58
N VAL A 134 15.11 -19.66 -11.27
CA VAL A 134 14.72 -18.24 -11.41
C VAL A 134 14.31 -17.66 -10.06
N ALA A 135 13.54 -18.41 -9.24
CA ALA A 135 13.13 -17.99 -7.90
C ALA A 135 14.33 -17.85 -6.93
N ILE A 136 15.32 -18.73 -7.04
CA ILE A 136 16.54 -18.68 -6.21
C ILE A 136 17.57 -17.67 -6.77
N GLY A 137 17.68 -17.58 -8.10
CA GLY A 137 18.66 -16.72 -8.78
C GLY A 137 18.32 -15.23 -8.68
N GLY A 138 17.03 -14.87 -8.59
CA GLY A 138 16.62 -13.49 -8.39
C GLY A 138 17.11 -12.87 -7.08
N ASN A 139 17.36 -13.69 -6.05
CA ASN A 139 17.88 -13.23 -4.75
C ASN A 139 19.43 -13.11 -4.71
N LEU A 140 20.16 -13.52 -5.75
CA LEU A 140 21.62 -13.57 -5.73
C LEU A 140 22.31 -12.45 -6.52
N VAL A 141 21.54 -11.57 -7.19
CA VAL A 141 22.10 -10.58 -8.14
C VAL A 141 22.33 -9.20 -7.51
N ASN A 142 21.80 -8.91 -6.31
CA ASN A 142 22.03 -7.63 -5.66
C ASN A 142 23.36 -7.64 -4.90
N LYS A 143 24.44 -7.21 -5.56
CA LYS A 143 25.60 -6.65 -4.83
C LYS A 143 25.16 -5.32 -4.24
N LYS A 144 24.85 -5.32 -2.93
CA LYS A 144 24.60 -4.08 -2.18
C LYS A 144 25.88 -3.22 -2.15
N SER A 145 25.72 -1.92 -2.26
CA SER A 145 26.75 -0.94 -1.83
C SER A 145 27.05 -1.21 -0.36
N ASP A 146 28.26 -0.85 0.10
CA ASP A 146 28.62 -0.99 1.52
C ASP A 146 27.78 -0.04 2.41
N LYS A 147 27.27 1.08 1.86
CA LYS A 147 26.33 2.02 2.53
C LYS A 147 24.92 1.86 1.96
N HIS A 148 23.96 1.59 2.82
CA HIS A 148 22.61 1.24 2.42
C HIS A 148 21.57 1.71 3.45
N LEU A 149 20.46 2.26 2.98
CA LEU A 149 19.35 2.75 3.78
C LEU A 149 18.01 2.33 3.15
N THR A 150 17.02 2.00 3.97
CA THR A 150 15.67 1.64 3.51
C THR A 150 14.66 2.69 3.96
N VAL A 151 14.01 3.34 2.99
CA VAL A 151 12.89 4.27 3.22
C VAL A 151 11.57 3.52 3.14
N GLY A 152 10.78 3.58 4.20
CA GLY A 152 9.40 3.08 4.26
C GLY A 152 8.38 4.15 3.90
N ALA A 153 7.18 3.74 3.50
CA ALA A 153 6.01 4.61 3.37
C ALA A 153 4.71 3.81 3.49
N SER A 154 3.69 4.41 4.08
CA SER A 154 2.33 3.86 4.07
C SER A 154 1.69 3.90 2.67
N ASN A 155 0.41 3.50 2.57
CA ASN A 155 -0.27 3.32 1.28
C ASN A 155 -1.02 4.60 0.86
N PHE A 156 -0.30 5.73 0.74
CA PHE A 156 -0.84 7.00 0.27
C PHE A 156 0.07 7.60 -0.80
N THR A 157 -0.51 8.27 -1.77
CA THR A 157 0.23 8.88 -2.89
C THR A 157 1.30 9.86 -2.41
N GLU A 158 0.96 10.77 -1.51
CA GLU A 158 1.90 11.80 -1.05
C GLU A 158 3.13 11.24 -0.31
N VAL A 159 2.96 10.18 0.49
CA VAL A 159 4.12 9.56 1.15
C VAL A 159 4.98 8.74 0.18
N TYR A 160 4.41 8.27 -0.94
CA TYR A 160 5.20 7.71 -2.05
C TYR A 160 6.03 8.78 -2.75
N ILE A 161 5.44 9.95 -3.02
CA ILE A 161 6.14 11.09 -3.61
C ILE A 161 7.28 11.50 -2.68
N VAL A 162 7.00 11.76 -1.40
CA VAL A 162 8.02 12.20 -0.43
C VAL A 162 9.08 11.14 -0.19
N GLY A 163 8.71 9.86 -0.13
CA GLY A 163 9.66 8.75 -0.03
C GLY A 163 10.62 8.67 -1.22
N ASN A 164 10.15 8.98 -2.45
CA ASN A 164 11.00 9.08 -3.63
C ASN A 164 11.84 10.37 -3.63
N ILE A 165 11.30 11.50 -3.14
CA ILE A 165 12.07 12.74 -2.92
C ILE A 165 13.29 12.44 -2.02
N TYR A 166 13.08 11.79 -0.88
CA TYR A 166 14.18 11.42 0.00
C TYR A 166 15.15 10.44 -0.62
N LYS A 167 14.65 9.42 -1.30
CA LYS A 167 15.50 8.47 -2.01
C LYS A 167 16.45 9.19 -2.96
N GLU A 168 15.92 9.99 -3.84
CA GLU A 168 16.72 10.65 -4.88
C GLU A 168 17.64 11.73 -4.30
N LEU A 169 17.16 12.49 -3.32
CA LEU A 169 17.97 13.52 -2.65
C LEU A 169 19.17 12.90 -1.92
N ILE A 170 18.97 11.81 -1.17
CA ILE A 170 20.05 11.12 -0.46
C ILE A 170 21.06 10.54 -1.46
N GLU A 171 20.59 9.85 -2.51
CA GLU A 171 21.46 9.27 -3.54
C GLU A 171 22.22 10.34 -4.34
N ALA A 172 21.64 11.54 -4.54
CA ALA A 172 22.29 12.65 -5.25
C ALA A 172 23.35 13.39 -4.38
N LYS A 173 23.15 13.45 -3.06
CA LYS A 173 24.02 14.20 -2.14
C LYS A 173 25.04 13.35 -1.41
N THR A 174 24.87 12.04 -1.39
CA THR A 174 25.72 11.09 -0.66
C THR A 174 26.10 9.89 -1.53
N ASP A 175 26.93 8.98 -0.99
CA ASP A 175 27.25 7.68 -1.60
C ASP A 175 26.36 6.53 -1.04
N ILE A 176 25.29 6.87 -0.30
CA ILE A 176 24.33 5.92 0.28
C ILE A 176 23.35 5.50 -0.81
N GLN A 177 23.14 4.18 -0.96
CA GLN A 177 22.05 3.64 -1.80
C GLN A 177 20.78 3.49 -0.99
N VAL A 178 19.66 3.90 -1.57
CA VAL A 178 18.35 3.88 -0.90
C VAL A 178 17.41 2.87 -1.54
N ASP A 179 17.06 1.84 -0.78
CA ASP A 179 15.93 0.95 -1.11
C ASP A 179 14.62 1.55 -0.61
N THR A 180 13.52 1.21 -1.25
CA THR A 180 12.19 1.65 -0.83
C THR A 180 11.29 0.48 -0.47
N THR A 181 10.59 0.58 0.67
CA THR A 181 9.55 -0.36 1.11
C THR A 181 8.25 0.41 1.30
N PHE A 182 7.50 0.59 0.20
CA PHE A 182 6.28 1.35 0.17
C PHE A 182 5.04 0.48 0.30
N GLY A 183 3.93 1.09 0.76
CA GLY A 183 2.65 0.42 0.89
C GLY A 183 2.46 -0.32 2.20
N LEU A 184 3.11 0.14 3.26
CA LEU A 184 2.85 -0.37 4.61
C LEU A 184 1.43 -0.03 5.04
N ALA A 185 0.74 -0.98 5.67
CA ALA A 185 -0.71 -0.90 5.87
C ALA A 185 -1.14 0.08 6.98
N SER A 186 -0.24 0.47 7.86
CA SER A 186 -0.54 1.36 8.98
C SER A 186 0.73 1.91 9.63
N THR A 187 0.58 3.07 10.30
CA THR A 187 1.62 3.67 11.16
C THR A 187 2.20 2.69 12.19
N SER A 188 1.36 1.87 12.81
CA SER A 188 1.85 0.87 13.79
C SER A 188 2.75 -0.19 13.14
N LEU A 189 2.48 -0.56 11.88
CA LEU A 189 3.33 -1.48 11.14
C LEU A 189 4.64 -0.83 10.73
N GLU A 190 4.63 0.45 10.35
CA GLU A 190 5.82 1.24 10.07
C GLU A 190 6.73 1.31 11.29
N MET A 191 6.19 1.66 12.46
CA MET A 191 6.96 1.72 13.70
C MET A 191 7.54 0.35 14.07
N THR A 192 6.75 -0.73 13.93
CA THR A 192 7.26 -2.09 14.15
C THR A 192 8.39 -2.46 13.19
N ALA A 193 8.30 -2.07 11.93
CA ALA A 193 9.35 -2.32 10.94
C ALA A 193 10.63 -1.51 11.24
N MET A 194 10.50 -0.28 11.76
CA MET A 194 11.62 0.52 12.24
C MET A 194 12.28 -0.09 13.47
N GLU A 195 11.52 -0.51 14.48
CA GLU A 195 12.02 -1.19 15.68
C GLU A 195 12.79 -2.47 15.34
N ASN A 196 12.31 -3.24 14.34
CA ASN A 196 12.97 -4.45 13.88
C ASN A 196 14.20 -4.19 12.97
N GLY A 197 14.40 -2.96 12.50
CA GLY A 197 15.43 -2.61 11.53
C GLY A 197 15.14 -3.08 10.09
N ASP A 198 13.88 -3.35 9.77
CA ASP A 198 13.44 -3.70 8.40
C ASP A 198 13.39 -2.45 7.51
N ILE A 199 13.14 -1.27 8.09
CA ILE A 199 13.24 0.06 7.48
C ILE A 199 14.00 1.00 8.40
N ASP A 200 14.70 1.97 7.83
CA ASP A 200 15.56 2.92 8.56
C ASP A 200 14.90 4.28 8.74
N MET A 201 14.02 4.65 7.82
CA MET A 201 13.34 5.93 7.78
C MET A 201 11.93 5.79 7.23
N VAL A 202 10.99 6.57 7.75
CA VAL A 202 9.62 6.67 7.24
C VAL A 202 9.10 8.10 7.35
N VAL A 203 8.26 8.51 6.40
CA VAL A 203 7.49 9.75 6.47
C VAL A 203 6.09 9.43 6.97
N ASP A 204 5.69 10.05 8.06
CA ASP A 204 4.33 9.96 8.61
C ASP A 204 3.94 11.30 9.27
N TYR A 205 2.75 11.38 9.81
CA TYR A 205 2.17 12.62 10.31
C TYR A 205 2.31 12.73 11.83
N SER A 206 2.72 13.92 12.29
CA SER A 206 2.96 14.20 13.71
C SER A 206 1.78 13.80 14.60
N GLY A 207 0.56 14.25 14.29
CA GLY A 207 -0.64 13.92 15.05
C GLY A 207 -1.02 12.44 14.97
N GLN A 208 -0.77 11.78 13.86
CA GLN A 208 -1.06 10.36 13.70
C GLN A 208 -0.20 9.51 14.63
N VAL A 209 1.10 9.74 14.66
CA VAL A 209 2.02 9.00 15.55
C VAL A 209 1.77 9.37 17.01
N TYR A 210 1.53 10.65 17.31
CA TYR A 210 1.19 11.13 18.66
C TYR A 210 -0.02 10.41 19.26
N LEU A 211 -1.09 10.26 18.48
CA LEU A 211 -2.34 9.64 18.93
C LEU A 211 -2.28 8.11 18.90
N SER A 212 -1.80 7.51 17.79
CA SER A 212 -1.95 6.07 17.56
C SER A 212 -0.79 5.22 18.08
N VAL A 213 0.43 5.77 18.11
CA VAL A 213 1.62 5.07 18.59
C VAL A 213 1.90 5.40 20.04
N LEU A 214 1.95 6.69 20.39
CA LEU A 214 2.20 7.12 21.75
C LEU A 214 0.97 7.01 22.66
N GLY A 215 -0.24 6.87 22.09
CA GLY A 215 -1.49 6.74 22.85
C GLY A 215 -1.80 7.96 23.73
N LEU A 216 -1.33 9.14 23.32
CA LEU A 216 -1.49 10.36 24.10
C LEU A 216 -2.86 11.01 23.85
N PRO A 217 -3.37 11.80 24.81
CA PRO A 217 -4.62 12.51 24.63
C PRO A 217 -4.55 13.51 23.47
N LEU A 218 -5.69 13.75 22.82
CA LEU A 218 -5.79 14.74 21.75
C LEU A 218 -5.24 16.10 22.17
N ASN A 219 -4.35 16.65 21.36
CA ASN A 219 -3.78 17.99 21.51
C ASN A 219 -3.79 18.70 20.16
N THR A 220 -4.26 19.92 20.11
CA THR A 220 -4.33 20.74 18.89
C THR A 220 -3.24 21.83 18.84
N ASN A 221 -2.38 21.90 19.86
CA ASN A 221 -1.22 22.80 19.87
C ASN A 221 -0.07 22.16 19.08
N THR A 222 0.23 22.72 17.93
CA THR A 222 1.26 22.20 17.00
C THR A 222 2.63 22.07 17.64
N ASP A 223 3.09 23.11 18.34
CA ASP A 223 4.43 23.14 18.92
C ASP A 223 4.57 22.12 20.04
N GLU A 224 3.55 22.02 20.89
CA GLU A 224 3.52 21.09 22.01
C GLU A 224 3.45 19.62 21.51
N VAL A 225 2.63 19.34 20.47
CA VAL A 225 2.56 18.01 19.86
C VAL A 225 3.91 17.61 19.31
N TYR A 226 4.59 18.50 18.57
CA TYR A 226 5.88 18.21 17.98
C TYR A 226 6.98 18.01 19.03
N GLU A 227 7.02 18.85 20.08
CA GLU A 227 8.00 18.75 21.16
C GLU A 227 7.89 17.41 21.91
N ILE A 228 6.65 17.06 22.35
CA ILE A 228 6.37 15.82 23.06
C ILE A 228 6.65 14.60 22.18
N LEU A 229 6.23 14.67 20.90
CA LEU A 229 6.48 13.60 19.93
C LEU A 229 7.98 13.34 19.77
N SER A 230 8.76 14.40 19.55
CA SER A 230 10.19 14.29 19.30
C SER A 230 10.94 13.75 20.53
N GLU A 231 10.57 14.20 21.75
CA GLU A 231 11.14 13.70 23.00
C GLU A 231 10.84 12.21 23.20
N LYS A 232 9.55 11.82 23.09
CA LYS A 232 9.14 10.44 23.33
C LYS A 232 9.62 9.45 22.29
N MET A 233 9.63 9.83 21.02
CA MET A 233 10.14 8.95 19.96
C MET A 233 11.63 8.70 20.15
N ARG A 234 12.39 9.68 20.61
CA ARG A 234 13.80 9.51 20.93
C ARG A 234 14.00 8.63 22.17
N ASP A 235 13.31 8.91 23.25
CA ASP A 235 13.53 8.29 24.54
C ASP A 235 13.00 6.85 24.62
N ASP A 236 11.80 6.60 24.05
CA ASP A 236 11.10 5.32 24.17
C ASP A 236 11.39 4.36 22.99
N TYR A 237 11.69 4.91 21.78
CA TYR A 237 11.84 4.13 20.55
C TYR A 237 13.22 4.25 19.89
N ASN A 238 14.11 5.12 20.37
CA ASN A 238 15.39 5.42 19.73
C ASN A 238 15.24 5.91 18.28
N ILE A 239 14.19 6.70 18.03
CA ILE A 239 13.83 7.28 16.73
C ILE A 239 13.91 8.80 16.82
N SER A 240 14.67 9.43 15.92
CA SER A 240 14.71 10.88 15.76
C SER A 240 13.57 11.34 14.84
N VAL A 241 13.01 12.50 15.14
CA VAL A 241 11.96 13.16 14.34
C VAL A 241 12.54 14.43 13.72
N SER A 242 12.44 14.56 12.38
CA SER A 242 12.89 15.77 11.68
C SER A 242 12.01 16.97 11.96
N ALA A 243 12.45 18.16 11.57
CA ALA A 243 11.54 19.29 11.45
C ALA A 243 10.40 18.98 10.44
N PRO A 244 9.24 19.66 10.55
CA PRO A 244 8.15 19.49 9.61
C PRO A 244 8.57 19.87 8.18
N LEU A 245 8.09 19.10 7.20
CA LEU A 245 8.36 19.33 5.77
C LEU A 245 7.69 20.60 5.23
N GLY A 246 6.66 21.09 5.93
CA GLY A 246 5.94 22.33 5.61
C GLY A 246 4.44 22.13 5.43
N TYR A 247 4.00 21.02 4.86
CA TYR A 247 2.57 20.75 4.67
C TYR A 247 1.94 20.05 5.88
N ASN A 248 0.65 20.33 6.06
CA ASN A 248 -0.18 19.79 7.12
C ASN A 248 -1.40 19.10 6.49
N ASN A 249 -1.37 17.78 6.42
CA ASN A 249 -2.44 16.97 5.85
C ASN A 249 -3.58 16.73 6.87
N THR A 250 -4.14 17.83 7.39
CA THR A 250 -5.25 17.77 8.34
C THR A 250 -6.59 17.56 7.62
N TYR A 251 -7.65 17.24 8.39
CA TYR A 251 -9.00 17.22 7.83
C TYR A 251 -9.42 18.61 7.34
N ALA A 252 -10.05 18.64 6.17
CA ALA A 252 -10.63 19.82 5.57
C ALA A 252 -12.11 19.57 5.24
N MET A 253 -13.03 20.17 6.02
CA MET A 253 -14.45 20.10 5.67
C MET A 253 -14.67 20.88 4.40
N SER A 254 -15.21 20.19 3.39
CA SER A 254 -15.30 20.76 2.03
C SER A 254 -16.72 20.70 1.51
N VAL A 255 -17.12 21.74 0.78
CA VAL A 255 -18.47 21.92 0.24
C VAL A 255 -18.42 22.31 -1.23
N ARG A 256 -19.53 22.15 -1.94
CA ARG A 256 -19.65 22.72 -3.30
C ARG A 256 -19.74 24.27 -3.23
N PRO A 257 -19.25 25.02 -4.26
CA PRO A 257 -19.31 26.48 -4.28
C PRO A 257 -20.72 27.03 -4.07
N GLU A 258 -21.75 26.44 -4.66
CA GLU A 258 -23.13 26.86 -4.49
C GLU A 258 -23.67 26.70 -3.06
N ILE A 259 -23.16 25.69 -2.30
CA ILE A 259 -23.51 25.52 -0.88
C ILE A 259 -22.78 26.57 -0.04
N ALA A 260 -21.48 26.81 -0.33
CA ALA A 260 -20.73 27.87 0.33
C ALA A 260 -21.39 29.23 0.16
N GLU A 261 -21.82 29.59 -1.06
CA GLU A 261 -22.52 30.85 -1.36
C GLU A 261 -23.91 30.91 -0.69
N GLN A 262 -24.69 29.83 -0.78
CA GLN A 262 -26.05 29.77 -0.24
C GLN A 262 -26.10 30.03 1.27
N TYR A 263 -25.17 29.42 2.00
CA TYR A 263 -25.10 29.49 3.45
C TYR A 263 -24.04 30.45 3.98
N GLN A 264 -23.29 31.12 3.08
CA GLN A 264 -22.17 32.03 3.40
C GLN A 264 -21.11 31.34 4.28
N LEU A 265 -20.67 30.14 3.86
CA LEU A 265 -19.70 29.32 4.58
C LEU A 265 -18.27 29.70 4.19
N GLU A 266 -17.50 30.15 5.16
CA GLU A 266 -16.06 30.38 5.04
C GLU A 266 -15.28 29.51 6.04
N THR A 267 -15.89 29.22 7.21
CA THR A 267 -15.20 28.56 8.32
C THR A 267 -15.95 27.30 8.78
N LEU A 268 -15.24 26.49 9.60
CA LEU A 268 -15.81 25.35 10.29
C LEU A 268 -16.94 25.79 11.23
N THR A 269 -16.79 26.93 11.89
CA THR A 269 -17.83 27.49 12.78
C THR A 269 -19.10 27.83 12.00
N ASP A 270 -18.98 28.42 10.81
CA ASP A 270 -20.13 28.70 9.94
C ASP A 270 -20.85 27.43 9.52
N LEU A 271 -20.08 26.42 9.10
CA LEU A 271 -20.61 25.12 8.73
C LEU A 271 -21.43 24.50 9.85
N MET A 272 -20.87 24.48 11.05
CA MET A 272 -21.52 23.83 12.18
C MET A 272 -22.78 24.57 12.63
N ALA A 273 -22.89 25.86 12.38
CA ALA A 273 -24.12 26.64 12.66
C ALA A 273 -25.31 26.19 11.80
N VAL A 274 -25.06 25.69 10.58
CA VAL A 274 -26.10 25.22 9.63
C VAL A 274 -26.10 23.70 9.41
N ALA A 275 -25.25 22.98 10.12
CA ALA A 275 -25.10 21.52 9.97
C ALA A 275 -26.42 20.72 10.00
N PRO A 276 -27.46 21.09 10.81
CA PRO A 276 -28.73 20.36 10.79
C PRO A 276 -29.48 20.42 9.47
N GLU A 277 -29.15 21.34 8.58
CA GLU A 277 -29.76 21.48 7.26
C GLU A 277 -28.98 20.73 6.16
N LEU A 278 -27.77 20.25 6.47
CA LEU A 278 -26.82 19.70 5.51
C LEU A 278 -26.65 18.18 5.67
N ARG A 279 -26.34 17.52 4.55
CA ARG A 279 -26.02 16.10 4.45
C ARG A 279 -24.51 15.94 4.38
N LEU A 280 -23.93 15.25 5.36
CA LEU A 280 -22.50 14.91 5.40
C LEU A 280 -22.28 13.56 4.70
N GLY A 281 -21.33 13.51 3.76
CA GLY A 281 -20.72 12.29 3.24
C GLY A 281 -19.31 12.18 3.76
N CYS A 282 -19.02 11.19 4.60
CA CYS A 282 -17.72 11.08 5.22
C CYS A 282 -17.21 9.64 5.27
N THR A 283 -15.92 9.48 5.57
CA THR A 283 -15.34 8.14 5.73
C THR A 283 -15.88 7.44 6.98
N ALA A 284 -15.84 6.11 6.98
CA ALA A 284 -16.24 5.33 8.15
C ALA A 284 -15.35 5.68 9.37
N ASP A 285 -14.06 5.94 9.14
CA ASP A 285 -13.13 6.36 10.17
C ASP A 285 -13.54 7.70 10.77
N PHE A 286 -13.93 8.68 9.95
CA PHE A 286 -14.39 9.99 10.43
C PHE A 286 -15.61 9.88 11.35
N THR A 287 -16.49 8.90 11.10
CA THR A 287 -17.66 8.67 11.97
C THR A 287 -17.32 8.08 13.33
N GLN A 288 -16.14 7.44 13.49
CA GLN A 288 -15.81 6.66 14.68
C GLN A 288 -14.66 7.25 15.51
N ARG A 289 -13.75 7.99 14.89
CA ARG A 289 -12.58 8.56 15.56
C ARG A 289 -13.00 9.64 16.57
N GLU A 290 -12.36 9.60 17.74
CA GLU A 290 -12.64 10.57 18.82
C GLU A 290 -12.25 12.01 18.47
N ASP A 291 -11.30 12.20 17.53
CA ASP A 291 -10.83 13.50 17.04
C ASP A 291 -11.62 14.03 15.83
N ALA A 292 -12.67 13.32 15.39
CA ALA A 292 -13.45 13.65 14.20
C ALA A 292 -14.93 13.95 14.52
N LEU A 293 -15.88 13.35 13.81
CA LEU A 293 -17.31 13.67 13.90
C LEU A 293 -17.88 13.65 15.32
N PRO A 294 -17.60 12.66 16.19
CA PRO A 294 -18.15 12.65 17.55
C PRO A 294 -17.73 13.89 18.38
N ARG A 295 -16.46 14.31 18.21
CA ARG A 295 -15.96 15.52 18.87
C ARG A 295 -16.53 16.78 18.24
N LEU A 296 -16.67 16.82 16.91
CA LEU A 296 -17.26 17.94 16.19
C LEU A 296 -18.68 18.22 16.70
N GLU A 297 -19.53 17.19 16.72
CA GLU A 297 -20.90 17.29 17.22
C GLU A 297 -20.97 17.70 18.70
N SER A 298 -20.07 17.19 19.54
CA SER A 298 -20.05 17.53 20.96
C SER A 298 -19.54 18.95 21.24
N THR A 299 -18.52 19.40 20.49
CA THR A 299 -17.91 20.73 20.67
C THR A 299 -18.86 21.84 20.24
N PHE A 300 -19.50 21.69 19.09
CA PHE A 300 -20.42 22.68 18.54
C PHE A 300 -21.87 22.48 19.00
N HIS A 301 -22.15 21.44 19.80
CA HIS A 301 -23.48 21.10 20.30
C HIS A 301 -24.56 20.99 19.22
N THR A 302 -24.16 20.49 18.04
CA THR A 302 -25.02 20.36 16.87
C THR A 302 -24.71 19.06 16.12
N LYS A 303 -25.58 18.68 15.19
CA LYS A 303 -25.41 17.48 14.37
C LYS A 303 -25.80 17.77 12.93
N PHE A 304 -25.16 17.06 12.00
CA PHE A 304 -25.63 17.08 10.62
C PHE A 304 -27.04 16.49 10.48
N GLY A 305 -27.81 17.02 9.53
CA GLY A 305 -29.14 16.52 9.25
C GLY A 305 -29.18 15.06 8.80
N GLU A 306 -28.15 14.66 8.07
CA GLU A 306 -27.89 13.29 7.63
C GLU A 306 -26.38 13.02 7.58
N VAL A 307 -25.97 11.79 7.94
CA VAL A 307 -24.57 11.35 7.86
C VAL A 307 -24.50 10.05 7.07
N ASN A 308 -23.74 10.06 5.98
CA ASN A 308 -23.52 8.93 5.09
C ASN A 308 -22.07 8.49 5.17
N ALA A 309 -21.81 7.28 5.68
CA ALA A 309 -20.47 6.69 5.66
C ALA A 309 -20.18 6.16 4.25
N LEU A 310 -19.13 6.68 3.62
CA LEU A 310 -18.75 6.42 2.23
C LEU A 310 -17.25 6.08 2.15
N ASP A 311 -16.86 5.37 1.11
CA ASP A 311 -15.45 5.19 0.79
C ASP A 311 -14.80 6.50 0.31
N VAL A 312 -13.48 6.61 0.50
CA VAL A 312 -12.69 7.83 0.21
C VAL A 312 -13.02 8.43 -1.17
N ALA A 313 -12.99 7.62 -2.23
CA ALA A 313 -13.27 8.10 -3.58
C ALA A 313 -14.78 8.31 -3.84
N VAL A 314 -15.64 7.52 -3.20
CA VAL A 314 -17.09 7.60 -3.40
C VAL A 314 -17.69 8.89 -2.85
N ARG A 315 -17.14 9.45 -1.76
CA ARG A 315 -17.60 10.73 -1.19
C ARG A 315 -17.49 11.89 -2.20
N TYR A 316 -16.44 11.89 -3.05
CA TYR A 316 -16.29 12.91 -4.10
C TYR A 316 -17.34 12.78 -5.21
N ILE A 317 -17.70 11.57 -5.60
CA ILE A 317 -18.79 11.33 -6.54
C ILE A 317 -20.14 11.75 -5.92
N ALA A 318 -20.33 11.46 -4.63
CA ALA A 318 -21.57 11.78 -3.93
C ALA A 318 -21.78 13.30 -3.78
N ILE A 319 -20.70 14.08 -3.50
CA ILE A 319 -20.80 15.54 -3.41
C ILE A 319 -21.01 16.17 -4.80
N ASP A 320 -20.30 15.70 -5.82
CA ASP A 320 -20.45 16.18 -7.20
C ASP A 320 -21.87 15.95 -7.74
N SER A 321 -22.45 14.78 -7.46
CA SER A 321 -23.82 14.45 -7.86
C SER A 321 -24.91 15.09 -6.98
N GLY A 322 -24.55 15.84 -5.95
CA GLY A 322 -25.49 16.48 -5.01
C GLY A 322 -26.21 15.49 -4.07
N GLN A 323 -25.70 14.28 -3.90
CA GLN A 323 -26.23 13.32 -2.92
C GLN A 323 -25.90 13.75 -1.49
N VAL A 324 -24.74 14.39 -1.29
CA VAL A 324 -24.32 15.01 -0.03
C VAL A 324 -23.92 16.47 -0.27
N ASP A 325 -23.86 17.27 0.77
CA ASP A 325 -23.60 18.71 0.69
C ASP A 325 -22.20 19.07 1.22
N VAL A 326 -21.67 18.24 2.10
CA VAL A 326 -20.38 18.41 2.79
C VAL A 326 -19.63 17.07 2.75
N ILE A 327 -18.30 17.12 2.65
CA ILE A 327 -17.43 15.94 2.84
C ILE A 327 -16.27 16.23 3.80
N ASP A 328 -15.74 15.16 4.41
CA ASP A 328 -14.46 15.15 5.13
C ASP A 328 -13.33 14.93 4.11
N ALA A 329 -12.70 15.95 3.63
CA ALA A 329 -11.53 15.83 2.78
C ALA A 329 -10.23 15.99 3.61
N PHE A 330 -9.08 15.84 2.96
CA PHE A 330 -7.78 16.20 3.52
C PHE A 330 -7.23 17.42 2.79
N ALA A 331 -6.48 18.28 3.50
CA ALA A 331 -6.03 19.56 2.98
C ALA A 331 -5.13 19.47 1.73
N THR A 332 -4.47 18.33 1.51
CA THR A 332 -3.61 18.06 0.35
C THR A 332 -4.27 17.15 -0.70
N ASP A 333 -5.58 16.93 -0.61
CA ASP A 333 -6.29 15.95 -1.45
C ASP A 333 -6.45 16.47 -2.89
N ALA A 334 -5.86 15.78 -3.85
CA ALA A 334 -5.90 16.12 -5.28
C ALA A 334 -7.31 16.25 -5.86
N LEU A 335 -8.25 15.48 -5.33
CA LEU A 335 -9.63 15.46 -5.82
C LEU A 335 -10.41 16.75 -5.50
N LEU A 336 -9.95 17.55 -4.54
CA LEU A 336 -10.56 18.84 -4.22
C LEU A 336 -10.59 19.78 -5.43
N SER A 337 -9.46 19.90 -6.13
CA SER A 337 -9.36 20.72 -7.35
C SER A 337 -10.17 20.15 -8.50
N LYS A 338 -10.19 18.81 -8.64
CA LYS A 338 -10.94 18.13 -9.71
C LYS A 338 -12.44 18.36 -9.61
N PHE A 339 -12.98 18.42 -8.41
CA PHE A 339 -14.41 18.58 -8.15
C PHE A 339 -14.80 20.03 -7.78
N ASP A 340 -13.87 20.98 -7.95
CA ASP A 340 -14.08 22.42 -7.68
C ASP A 340 -14.69 22.67 -6.29
N LEU A 341 -14.15 22.04 -5.25
CA LEU A 341 -14.67 22.13 -3.90
C LEU A 341 -14.02 23.26 -3.11
N VAL A 342 -14.82 23.91 -2.28
CA VAL A 342 -14.37 24.93 -1.34
C VAL A 342 -14.01 24.26 -0.02
N GLN A 343 -12.75 24.39 0.39
CA GLN A 343 -12.29 24.00 1.72
C GLN A 343 -12.64 25.10 2.71
N LEU A 344 -13.25 24.73 3.86
CA LEU A 344 -13.57 25.65 4.93
C LEU A 344 -12.41 25.76 5.90
N GLU A 345 -12.12 26.97 6.36
CA GLU A 345 -11.07 27.24 7.33
C GLU A 345 -11.43 26.64 8.70
N ASP A 346 -10.50 25.98 9.36
CA ASP A 346 -10.64 25.54 10.76
C ASP A 346 -10.31 26.69 11.72
N ASP A 347 -11.22 27.66 11.82
CA ASP A 347 -11.11 28.84 12.67
C ASP A 347 -11.11 28.51 14.18
N ALA A 348 -11.55 27.30 14.54
CA ALA A 348 -11.60 26.82 15.91
C ALA A 348 -10.34 26.05 16.33
N SER A 349 -9.36 25.83 15.44
CA SER A 349 -8.23 24.91 15.64
C SER A 349 -8.73 23.57 16.17
N PHE A 350 -9.77 23.06 15.55
CA PHE A 350 -10.49 21.88 15.99
C PHE A 350 -9.71 20.61 15.72
N PHE A 351 -9.17 20.46 14.50
CA PHE A 351 -8.42 19.28 14.11
C PHE A 351 -6.98 19.33 14.66
N PRO A 352 -6.42 18.19 15.08
CA PRO A 352 -5.03 18.14 15.49
C PRO A 352 -4.09 18.40 14.31
N PRO A 353 -2.84 18.82 14.59
CA PRO A 353 -1.86 19.02 13.53
C PRO A 353 -1.40 17.68 12.98
N TYR A 354 -1.42 17.54 11.64
CA TYR A 354 -0.91 16.39 10.89
C TYR A 354 0.22 16.84 9.96
N TYR A 355 1.23 17.53 10.52
CA TYR A 355 2.42 17.89 9.76
C TYR A 355 3.21 16.65 9.38
N ALA A 356 3.61 16.56 8.12
CA ALA A 356 4.51 15.52 7.67
C ALA A 356 5.91 15.73 8.26
N VAL A 357 6.45 14.69 8.87
CA VAL A 357 7.78 14.64 9.46
C VAL A 357 8.45 13.31 9.12
N ASN A 358 9.78 13.27 9.16
CA ASN A 358 10.51 12.01 9.07
C ASN A 358 10.75 11.43 10.45
N PHE A 359 10.54 10.14 10.54
CA PHE A 359 10.98 9.29 11.63
C PHE A 359 12.20 8.51 11.15
N ILE A 360 13.33 8.62 11.86
CA ILE A 360 14.61 8.06 11.45
C ILE A 360 15.21 7.33 12.64
N ARG A 361 15.64 6.09 12.44
CA ARG A 361 16.34 5.34 13.49
C ARG A 361 17.61 6.08 13.87
N GLN A 362 17.83 6.29 15.18
CA GLN A 362 19.02 6.97 15.67
C GLN A 362 20.31 6.26 15.23
N GLU A 363 20.28 4.92 15.20
CA GLU A 363 21.41 4.11 14.72
C GLU A 363 21.79 4.44 13.27
N CYS A 364 20.82 4.79 12.43
CA CYS A 364 21.06 5.19 11.04
C CYS A 364 21.75 6.56 10.97
N LEU A 365 21.35 7.52 11.79
CA LEU A 365 22.01 8.84 11.89
C LEU A 365 23.41 8.74 12.51
N ASP A 366 23.60 7.84 13.46
CA ASP A 366 24.93 7.58 14.05
C ASP A 366 25.89 6.94 13.04
N GLU A 367 25.38 6.08 12.17
CA GLU A 367 26.15 5.43 11.09
C GLU A 367 26.42 6.38 9.92
N TYR A 368 25.45 7.25 9.58
CA TYR A 368 25.49 8.19 8.46
C TYR A 368 25.19 9.63 8.91
N PRO A 369 26.08 10.31 9.64
CA PRO A 369 25.82 11.67 10.16
C PRO A 369 25.51 12.71 9.09
N GLU A 370 25.99 12.49 7.85
CA GLU A 370 25.72 13.34 6.69
C GLU A 370 24.22 13.42 6.34
N LEU A 371 23.41 12.46 6.78
CA LEU A 371 21.97 12.47 6.52
C LEU A 371 21.24 13.65 7.17
N GLU A 372 21.64 14.09 8.36
CA GLU A 372 20.99 15.21 9.03
C GLU A 372 21.00 16.48 8.15
N GLU A 373 22.16 16.81 7.55
CA GLU A 373 22.28 17.98 6.66
C GLU A 373 21.47 17.81 5.38
N VAL A 374 21.42 16.59 4.82
CA VAL A 374 20.70 16.30 3.57
C VAL A 374 19.19 16.35 3.79
N LEU A 375 18.69 15.77 4.87
CA LEU A 375 17.27 15.73 5.19
C LEU A 375 16.73 17.12 5.54
N ALA A 376 17.52 17.95 6.24
CA ALA A 376 17.17 19.32 6.58
C ALA A 376 16.98 20.24 5.36
N LEU A 377 17.46 19.84 4.17
CA LEU A 377 17.20 20.58 2.93
C LEU A 377 15.70 20.66 2.58
N LEU A 378 14.88 19.77 3.11
CA LEU A 378 13.44 19.73 2.86
C LEU A 378 12.59 20.39 3.96
N ASP A 379 13.21 20.84 5.06
CA ASP A 379 12.50 21.47 6.16
C ASP A 379 11.69 22.69 5.70
N GLY A 380 10.38 22.65 5.87
CA GLY A 380 9.46 23.71 5.52
C GLY A 380 9.32 24.03 4.03
N ARG A 381 9.84 23.19 3.13
CA ARG A 381 9.87 23.48 1.68
C ARG A 381 8.62 23.06 0.92
N ILE A 382 7.86 22.12 1.42
CA ILE A 382 6.69 21.61 0.71
C ILE A 382 5.45 22.26 1.30
N SER A 383 4.81 23.19 0.58
CA SER A 383 3.52 23.77 1.02
C SER A 383 2.36 22.81 0.78
N ASN A 384 1.18 23.08 1.39
CA ASN A 384 -0.04 22.31 1.12
C ASN A 384 -0.39 22.34 -0.37
N GLU A 385 -0.24 23.50 -1.03
CA GLU A 385 -0.55 23.68 -2.44
C GLU A 385 0.41 22.89 -3.32
N ALA A 386 1.73 22.91 -2.99
CA ALA A 386 2.72 22.13 -3.72
C ALA A 386 2.45 20.63 -3.58
N MET A 387 2.11 20.16 -2.36
CA MET A 387 1.79 18.75 -2.14
C MET A 387 0.51 18.34 -2.87
N ALA A 388 -0.54 19.17 -2.82
CA ALA A 388 -1.78 18.91 -3.56
C ALA A 388 -1.56 18.87 -5.09
N ALA A 389 -0.68 19.73 -5.62
CA ALA A 389 -0.31 19.71 -7.04
C ALA A 389 0.42 18.42 -7.41
N MET A 390 1.43 18.01 -6.64
CA MET A 390 2.14 16.76 -6.84
C MET A 390 1.20 15.53 -6.74
N ASN A 391 0.29 15.53 -5.76
CA ASN A 391 -0.73 14.48 -5.65
C ASN A 391 -1.64 14.43 -6.90
N ALA A 392 -2.01 15.60 -7.45
CA ALA A 392 -2.83 15.66 -8.65
C ALA A 392 -2.13 15.08 -9.89
N GLU A 393 -0.84 15.32 -10.06
CA GLU A 393 -0.05 14.74 -11.14
C GLU A 393 -0.03 13.20 -11.09
N VAL A 394 0.08 12.62 -9.89
CA VAL A 394 0.04 11.16 -9.73
C VAL A 394 -1.39 10.64 -9.86
N ASP A 395 -2.33 11.16 -9.07
CA ASP A 395 -3.66 10.59 -8.91
C ASP A 395 -4.60 10.89 -10.09
N LEU A 396 -4.48 12.07 -10.71
CA LEU A 396 -5.36 12.49 -11.79
C LEU A 396 -4.75 12.34 -13.17
N GLU A 397 -3.42 12.58 -13.31
CA GLU A 397 -2.72 12.51 -14.58
C GLU A 397 -2.03 11.15 -14.78
N GLY A 398 -1.88 10.34 -13.72
CA GLY A 398 -1.30 9.01 -13.78
C GLY A 398 0.22 9.00 -13.95
N ARG A 399 0.90 10.08 -13.55
CA ARG A 399 2.36 10.14 -13.53
C ARG A 399 2.94 9.21 -12.47
N ASP A 400 4.16 8.71 -12.69
CA ASP A 400 4.88 7.97 -11.65
C ASP A 400 5.30 8.90 -10.51
N ALA A 401 5.11 8.46 -9.26
CA ALA A 401 5.48 9.24 -8.08
C ALA A 401 6.99 9.56 -8.03
N ALA A 402 7.84 8.71 -8.62
CA ALA A 402 9.27 8.98 -8.72
C ALA A 402 9.58 10.09 -9.73
N ASP A 403 8.86 10.15 -10.86
CA ASP A 403 9.04 11.22 -11.85
C ASP A 403 8.58 12.58 -11.29
N VAL A 404 7.47 12.60 -10.53
CA VAL A 404 6.97 13.82 -9.86
C VAL A 404 7.95 14.28 -8.77
N ALA A 405 8.52 13.34 -8.01
CA ALA A 405 9.54 13.63 -7.01
C ALA A 405 10.81 14.23 -7.65
N HIS A 406 11.24 13.68 -8.78
CA HIS A 406 12.38 14.19 -9.55
C HIS A 406 12.17 15.64 -9.98
N ASP A 407 11.02 15.92 -10.62
CA ASP A 407 10.69 17.27 -11.12
C ASP A 407 10.67 18.28 -9.97
N PHE A 408 10.06 17.94 -8.83
CA PHE A 408 10.08 18.79 -7.64
C PHE A 408 11.52 19.10 -7.18
N LEU A 409 12.40 18.10 -7.09
CA LEU A 409 13.79 18.30 -6.66
C LEU A 409 14.57 19.19 -7.64
N VAL A 410 14.32 19.07 -8.94
CA VAL A 410 14.92 19.91 -9.98
C VAL A 410 14.39 21.36 -9.90
N GLU A 411 13.09 21.54 -9.74
CA GLU A 411 12.45 22.86 -9.63
C GLU A 411 12.93 23.62 -8.38
N GLU A 412 13.09 22.92 -7.25
CA GLU A 412 13.64 23.48 -6.02
C GLU A 412 15.17 23.68 -6.05
N GLY A 413 15.85 23.21 -7.12
CA GLY A 413 17.30 23.31 -7.26
C GLY A 413 18.07 22.46 -6.26
N LEU A 414 17.48 21.37 -5.81
CA LEU A 414 18.05 20.45 -4.84
C LEU A 414 18.94 19.38 -5.48
N ILE A 415 18.70 19.06 -6.74
CA ILE A 415 19.50 18.15 -7.55
C ILE A 415 19.83 18.74 -8.91
#